data_80a86b402eff9d60ed04dbb9915859b3
#
_entry.id   80a86b402eff9d60ed04dbb9915859b3
#
_cell.length_a   1.000
_cell.length_b   1.000
_cell.length_c   1.000
_cell.angle_alpha   90.00
_cell.angle_beta   90.00
_cell.angle_gamma   90.00
#
_symmetry.space_group_name_H-M   'P 1'
#
loop_
_entity.id
_entity.type
_entity.pdbx_description
1 polymer ?
#
loop_
_entity_poly.entity_id
_entity_poly.type
_entity_poly.pdbx_seq_one_letter_code
_entity_poly.pdbx_strand_id
1 'polypeptide(L)'
;MKRREFIGLLGAVLTVPPQDGAAQSATIRRNVAMTESSTVKNLGAVFDAHVKAEFIDKDVAATMATMVAEPYLTHVPTLTGGTGRSEVESFYRDHFIGHWPDDVEVKPLSRTVGQNRVVDELIVSFTHDREMRVFLPGVPPTGRKVVLPHVVVMGFDEAGRVAYEHIYWDQASLLVQVGLLDPALLPVSGAEQAKRLLDNTQPANEMIERLRLKANQR
;
A
#
# COMPACT_ATOMS: atom_id res chain seq x y z
N MET A 1 47.73 16.19 3.39
CA MET A 1 48.34 15.84 2.08
C MET A 1 47.29 15.75 0.99
N LYS A 2 47.48 16.60 -0.03
CA LYS A 2 46.91 16.64 -1.40
C LYS A 2 45.36 16.71 -1.57
N ARG A 3 44.90 17.98 -1.70
CA ARG A 3 43.68 18.37 -2.47
C ARG A 3 43.87 17.95 -3.95
N ARG A 4 42.81 17.48 -4.57
CA ARG A 4 42.68 17.41 -6.04
C ARG A 4 41.57 18.34 -6.47
N GLU A 5 41.98 19.34 -7.26
CA GLU A 5 41.15 20.34 -7.92
C GLU A 5 40.38 19.73 -9.07
N PHE A 6 39.10 20.11 -9.23
CA PHE A 6 38.30 19.83 -10.42
C PHE A 6 38.39 21.04 -11.35
N ILE A 7 38.99 20.83 -12.51
CA ILE A 7 39.08 21.80 -13.60
C ILE A 7 37.77 21.81 -14.37
N GLY A 8 37.19 23.02 -14.53
CA GLY A 8 36.01 23.23 -15.36
C GLY A 8 36.34 23.20 -16.86
N LEU A 9 35.40 22.67 -17.65
CA LEU A 9 35.42 22.76 -19.10
C LEU A 9 34.29 23.70 -19.57
N LEU A 10 34.71 24.82 -20.17
CA LEU A 10 33.80 25.78 -20.83
C LEU A 10 33.18 25.14 -22.07
N GLY A 11 31.84 25.18 -22.16
CA GLY A 11 31.09 24.78 -23.32
C GLY A 11 31.03 25.85 -24.41
N ALA A 12 31.21 25.42 -25.65
CA ALA A 12 31.08 26.27 -26.84
C ALA A 12 29.59 26.51 -27.14
N VAL A 13 29.21 27.76 -27.33
CA VAL A 13 27.89 28.20 -27.79
C VAL A 13 27.82 28.02 -29.31
N LEU A 14 26.98 27.08 -29.76
CA LEU A 14 26.60 26.97 -31.18
C LEU A 14 25.32 27.81 -31.42
N THR A 15 25.44 28.87 -32.20
CA THR A 15 24.31 29.67 -32.68
C THR A 15 23.61 28.94 -33.82
N VAL A 16 22.31 28.63 -33.63
CA VAL A 16 21.40 28.09 -34.68
C VAL A 16 20.60 29.27 -35.27
N PRO A 17 20.51 29.38 -36.61
CA PRO A 17 19.71 30.42 -37.24
C PRO A 17 18.19 30.19 -37.06
N PRO A 18 17.34 31.25 -37.12
CA PRO A 18 15.90 31.12 -36.93
C PRO A 18 15.26 30.41 -38.13
N GLN A 19 14.53 29.34 -37.85
CA GLN A 19 13.64 28.71 -38.85
C GLN A 19 12.19 29.11 -38.55
N ASP A 20 11.46 29.39 -39.63
CA ASP A 20 10.09 29.88 -39.64
C ASP A 20 9.10 29.01 -38.81
N GLY A 21 8.62 29.59 -37.70
CA GLY A 21 7.80 28.91 -36.71
C GLY A 21 6.30 28.82 -36.97
N ALA A 22 5.80 29.19 -38.17
CA ALA A 22 4.35 29.29 -38.41
C ALA A 22 3.69 27.98 -38.90
N ALA A 23 4.42 27.15 -39.64
CA ALA A 23 3.86 25.90 -40.21
C ALA A 23 3.88 24.71 -39.24
N GLN A 24 4.83 24.65 -38.32
CA GLN A 24 4.94 23.56 -37.34
C GLN A 24 3.93 23.69 -36.20
N SER A 25 3.52 24.92 -35.84
CA SER A 25 2.57 25.14 -34.73
C SER A 25 1.15 24.64 -35.03
N ALA A 26 0.74 24.64 -36.31
CA ALA A 26 -0.58 24.15 -36.72
C ALA A 26 -0.67 22.61 -36.74
N THR A 27 0.42 21.93 -37.08
CA THR A 27 0.49 20.46 -37.10
C THR A 27 0.55 19.86 -35.69
N ILE A 28 1.29 20.50 -34.77
CA ILE A 28 1.36 20.10 -33.38
C ILE A 28 -0.01 20.27 -32.69
N ARG A 29 -0.71 21.35 -32.94
CA ARG A 29 -2.06 21.57 -32.37
C ARG A 29 -3.11 20.59 -32.91
N ARG A 30 -3.00 20.10 -34.15
CA ARG A 30 -3.89 19.08 -34.70
C ARG A 30 -3.62 17.69 -34.10
N ASN A 31 -2.37 17.34 -33.82
CA ASN A 31 -2.04 16.04 -33.22
C ASN A 31 -2.36 15.99 -31.72
N VAL A 32 -2.35 17.12 -31.01
CA VAL A 32 -2.76 17.17 -29.59
C VAL A 32 -4.29 17.09 -29.45
N ALA A 33 -5.07 17.59 -30.44
CA ALA A 33 -6.53 17.55 -30.37
C ALA A 33 -7.17 16.20 -30.75
N MET A 34 -6.40 15.21 -31.24
CA MET A 34 -6.90 13.89 -31.61
C MET A 34 -6.58 12.76 -30.61
N THR A 35 -5.97 13.08 -29.48
CA THR A 35 -5.64 12.08 -28.43
C THR A 35 -6.39 12.27 -27.13
N GLU A 36 -7.35 13.18 -27.04
CA GLU A 36 -8.14 13.43 -25.83
C GLU A 36 -9.59 12.93 -25.97
N SER A 37 -9.75 11.63 -26.10
CA SER A 37 -10.98 10.95 -25.69
C SER A 37 -10.68 9.56 -25.15
N SER A 38 -9.69 9.44 -24.31
CA SER A 38 -9.64 8.37 -23.33
C SER A 38 -10.37 8.90 -22.10
N THR A 39 -11.56 8.39 -21.85
CA THR A 39 -12.24 8.58 -20.56
C THR A 39 -11.22 8.24 -19.48
N VAL A 40 -10.72 9.25 -18.76
CA VAL A 40 -9.80 9.02 -17.63
C VAL A 40 -10.56 8.15 -16.65
N LYS A 41 -10.18 6.89 -16.59
CA LYS A 41 -10.82 5.92 -15.70
C LYS A 41 -10.57 6.37 -14.28
N ASN A 42 -11.63 6.51 -13.50
CA ASN A 42 -11.51 6.86 -12.09
C ASN A 42 -11.11 5.60 -11.30
N LEU A 43 -9.81 5.27 -11.33
CA LEU A 43 -9.26 4.09 -10.63
C LEU A 43 -9.53 4.14 -9.13
N GLY A 44 -9.59 5.35 -8.54
CA GLY A 44 -9.98 5.52 -7.15
C GLY A 44 -11.40 5.03 -6.88
N ALA A 45 -12.34 5.33 -7.77
CA ALA A 45 -13.72 4.85 -7.61
C ALA A 45 -13.84 3.32 -7.80
N VAL A 46 -13.01 2.72 -8.67
CA VAL A 46 -12.97 1.25 -8.82
C VAL A 46 -12.40 0.61 -7.55
N PHE A 47 -11.33 1.18 -6.98
CA PHE A 47 -10.78 0.78 -5.68
C PHE A 47 -11.86 0.84 -4.59
N ASP A 48 -12.57 1.96 -4.48
CA ASP A 48 -13.62 2.13 -3.47
C ASP A 48 -14.77 1.13 -3.64
N ALA A 49 -15.17 0.85 -4.89
CA ALA A 49 -16.20 -0.15 -5.18
C ALA A 49 -15.77 -1.57 -4.80
N HIS A 50 -14.49 -1.91 -5.05
CA HIS A 50 -13.90 -3.18 -4.67
C HIS A 50 -13.90 -3.35 -3.14
N VAL A 51 -13.31 -2.41 -2.41
CA VAL A 51 -13.25 -2.43 -0.93
C VAL A 51 -14.65 -2.42 -0.31
N LYS A 52 -15.61 -1.69 -0.92
CA LYS A 52 -17.00 -1.71 -0.48
C LYS A 52 -17.61 -3.11 -0.59
N ALA A 53 -17.38 -3.81 -1.71
CA ALA A 53 -17.86 -5.18 -1.90
C ALA A 53 -17.27 -6.14 -0.85
N GLU A 54 -15.99 -5.96 -0.47
CA GLU A 54 -15.32 -6.79 0.54
C GLU A 54 -15.84 -6.57 1.96
N PHE A 55 -15.91 -5.31 2.41
CA PHE A 55 -16.11 -4.97 3.83
C PHE A 55 -17.55 -4.59 4.17
N ILE A 56 -18.27 -3.96 3.25
CA ILE A 56 -19.63 -3.46 3.47
C ILE A 56 -20.68 -4.45 2.98
N ASP A 57 -20.61 -4.76 1.68
CA ASP A 57 -21.58 -5.65 1.04
C ASP A 57 -21.30 -7.13 1.39
N LYS A 58 -20.05 -7.45 1.71
CA LYS A 58 -19.54 -8.80 2.01
C LYS A 58 -19.90 -9.80 0.90
N ASP A 59 -19.72 -9.35 -0.34
CA ASP A 59 -20.15 -10.08 -1.55
C ASP A 59 -18.93 -10.46 -2.40
N VAL A 60 -18.59 -11.75 -2.35
CA VAL A 60 -17.47 -12.32 -3.14
C VAL A 60 -17.69 -12.14 -4.63
N ALA A 61 -18.90 -12.32 -5.14
CA ALA A 61 -19.18 -12.21 -6.56
C ALA A 61 -19.04 -10.77 -7.05
N ALA A 62 -19.53 -9.79 -6.25
CA ALA A 62 -19.36 -8.37 -6.53
C ALA A 62 -17.88 -7.95 -6.48
N THR A 63 -17.10 -8.45 -5.52
CA THR A 63 -15.64 -8.22 -5.44
C THR A 63 -14.95 -8.75 -6.70
N MET A 64 -15.20 -10.01 -7.06
CA MET A 64 -14.63 -10.64 -8.25
C MET A 64 -15.07 -9.99 -9.57
N ALA A 65 -16.24 -9.33 -9.61
CA ALA A 65 -16.71 -8.61 -10.80
C ALA A 65 -15.89 -7.34 -11.10
N THR A 66 -15.22 -6.77 -10.12
CA THR A 66 -14.31 -5.63 -10.33
C THR A 66 -12.96 -6.04 -10.90
N MET A 67 -12.62 -7.33 -10.87
CA MET A 67 -11.30 -7.86 -11.24
C MET A 67 -11.23 -8.33 -12.70
N VAL A 68 -10.01 -8.48 -13.19
CA VAL A 68 -9.72 -9.15 -14.48
C VAL A 68 -10.10 -10.64 -14.43
N ALA A 69 -10.03 -11.31 -15.58
CA ALA A 69 -10.32 -12.75 -15.66
C ALA A 69 -9.35 -13.60 -14.83
N GLU A 70 -8.06 -13.23 -14.84
CA GLU A 70 -6.98 -13.93 -14.13
C GLU A 70 -6.27 -12.95 -13.17
N PRO A 71 -6.87 -12.61 -12.02
CA PRO A 71 -6.27 -11.72 -11.05
C PRO A 71 -5.26 -12.46 -10.17
N TYR A 72 -4.44 -11.71 -9.41
CA TYR A 72 -3.71 -12.27 -8.29
C TYR A 72 -3.73 -11.33 -7.08
N LEU A 73 -3.64 -11.92 -5.90
CA LEU A 73 -3.69 -11.24 -4.61
C LEU A 73 -2.58 -11.77 -3.70
N THR A 74 -1.86 -10.89 -3.04
CA THR A 74 -0.83 -11.29 -2.07
C THR A 74 -0.84 -10.40 -0.84
N HIS A 75 -1.10 -11.01 0.30
CA HIS A 75 -0.79 -10.45 1.61
C HIS A 75 0.68 -10.77 1.92
N VAL A 76 1.55 -9.78 1.73
CA VAL A 76 3.00 -9.99 1.68
C VAL A 76 3.59 -10.60 2.94
N PRO A 77 3.22 -10.17 4.17
CA PRO A 77 3.84 -10.70 5.38
C PRO A 77 3.55 -12.17 5.67
N THR A 78 2.42 -12.70 5.20
CA THR A 78 1.97 -14.07 5.48
C THR A 78 1.91 -14.96 4.24
N LEU A 79 2.16 -14.39 3.05
CA LEU A 79 2.04 -15.05 1.75
C LEU A 79 0.66 -15.70 1.55
N THR A 80 -0.39 -15.08 2.09
CA THR A 80 -1.77 -15.50 1.86
C THR A 80 -2.36 -14.77 0.67
N GLY A 81 -3.31 -15.39 -0.04
CA GLY A 81 -3.89 -14.87 -1.27
C GLY A 81 -4.13 -15.98 -2.28
N GLY A 82 -3.97 -15.68 -3.57
CA GLY A 82 -4.14 -16.64 -4.66
C GLY A 82 -3.71 -16.08 -6.01
N THR A 83 -3.57 -16.95 -7.00
CA THR A 83 -3.25 -16.64 -8.39
C THR A 83 -4.29 -17.25 -9.31
N GLY A 84 -4.85 -16.42 -10.21
CA GLY A 84 -5.97 -16.81 -11.07
C GLY A 84 -7.32 -16.75 -10.34
N ARG A 85 -8.38 -16.67 -11.14
CA ARG A 85 -9.74 -16.43 -10.64
C ARG A 85 -10.18 -17.42 -9.56
N SER A 86 -9.93 -18.70 -9.77
CA SER A 86 -10.40 -19.77 -8.86
C SER A 86 -9.79 -19.68 -7.48
N GLU A 87 -8.46 -19.43 -7.40
CA GLU A 87 -7.77 -19.34 -6.11
C GLU A 87 -8.14 -18.06 -5.39
N VAL A 88 -8.19 -16.91 -6.09
CA VAL A 88 -8.57 -15.63 -5.51
C VAL A 88 -10.01 -15.65 -5.00
N GLU A 89 -10.95 -16.22 -5.75
CA GLU A 89 -12.33 -16.35 -5.31
C GLU A 89 -12.47 -17.26 -4.09
N SER A 90 -11.75 -18.38 -4.07
CA SER A 90 -11.72 -19.28 -2.91
C SER A 90 -11.12 -18.59 -1.69
N PHE A 91 -10.02 -17.85 -1.87
CA PHE A 91 -9.40 -17.07 -0.80
C PHE A 91 -10.37 -16.06 -0.18
N TYR A 92 -11.05 -15.27 -1.02
CA TYR A 92 -12.04 -14.31 -0.54
C TYR A 92 -13.18 -14.98 0.23
N ARG A 93 -13.73 -16.04 -0.30
CA ARG A 93 -14.86 -16.77 0.30
C ARG A 93 -14.48 -17.44 1.62
N ASP A 94 -13.32 -18.12 1.66
CA ASP A 94 -13.02 -19.06 2.73
C ASP A 94 -12.14 -18.44 3.83
N HIS A 95 -11.52 -17.26 3.57
CA HIS A 95 -10.51 -16.71 4.47
C HIS A 95 -10.59 -15.20 4.72
N PHE A 96 -11.30 -14.43 3.88
CA PHE A 96 -11.26 -12.98 3.95
C PHE A 96 -12.63 -12.34 4.15
N ILE A 97 -13.53 -12.44 3.17
CA ILE A 97 -14.83 -11.76 3.21
C ILE A 97 -15.72 -12.41 4.27
N GLY A 98 -16.20 -11.61 5.23
CA GLY A 98 -17.01 -12.10 6.35
C GLY A 98 -16.23 -12.75 7.50
N HIS A 99 -14.90 -12.83 7.42
CA HIS A 99 -14.05 -13.42 8.47
C HIS A 99 -13.42 -12.40 9.44
N TRP A 100 -13.69 -11.12 9.24
CA TRP A 100 -13.18 -10.05 10.09
C TRP A 100 -13.97 -9.94 11.40
N PRO A 101 -13.31 -9.49 12.51
CA PRO A 101 -14.00 -9.09 13.74
C PRO A 101 -15.05 -8.01 13.48
N ASP A 102 -16.10 -8.00 14.30
CA ASP A 102 -17.22 -7.07 14.11
C ASP A 102 -16.83 -5.60 14.40
N ASP A 103 -15.75 -5.41 15.19
CA ASP A 103 -15.21 -4.10 15.55
C ASP A 103 -14.08 -3.63 14.61
N VAL A 104 -13.96 -4.24 13.42
CA VAL A 104 -12.95 -3.79 12.45
C VAL A 104 -13.22 -2.36 11.99
N GLU A 105 -12.19 -1.55 12.04
CA GLU A 105 -12.20 -0.18 11.53
C GLU A 105 -11.05 0.04 10.56
N VAL A 106 -11.32 0.69 9.44
CA VAL A 106 -10.34 1.11 8.45
C VAL A 106 -10.31 2.63 8.39
N LYS A 107 -9.18 3.22 8.77
CA LYS A 107 -8.98 4.67 8.75
C LYS A 107 -7.99 5.04 7.64
N PRO A 108 -8.43 5.69 6.54
CA PRO A 108 -7.54 6.17 5.51
C PRO A 108 -6.58 7.24 6.05
N LEU A 109 -5.32 7.21 5.60
CA LEU A 109 -4.31 8.23 5.84
C LEU A 109 -4.00 9.01 4.56
N SER A 110 -3.65 8.32 3.49
CA SER A 110 -3.34 8.93 2.20
C SER A 110 -3.69 8.01 1.04
N ARG A 111 -3.90 8.60 -0.15
CA ARG A 111 -4.11 7.88 -1.40
C ARG A 111 -3.29 8.52 -2.52
N THR A 112 -2.60 7.69 -3.30
CA THR A 112 -1.95 8.08 -4.54
C THR A 112 -2.59 7.34 -5.71
N VAL A 113 -3.08 8.08 -6.70
CA VAL A 113 -3.65 7.52 -7.93
C VAL A 113 -2.69 7.78 -9.09
N GLY A 114 -2.15 6.71 -9.67
CA GLY A 114 -1.30 6.72 -10.85
C GLY A 114 -2.07 6.36 -12.12
N GLN A 115 -1.35 6.16 -13.23
CA GLN A 115 -1.95 5.81 -14.52
C GLN A 115 -2.67 4.45 -14.53
N ASN A 116 -2.11 3.47 -13.84
CA ASN A 116 -2.61 2.09 -13.76
C ASN A 116 -2.52 1.50 -12.35
N ARG A 117 -2.45 2.34 -11.32
CA ARG A 117 -2.21 1.91 -9.96
C ARG A 117 -2.81 2.88 -8.96
N VAL A 118 -3.37 2.33 -7.88
CA VAL A 118 -3.75 3.08 -6.68
C VAL A 118 -2.93 2.54 -5.53
N VAL A 119 -2.41 3.43 -4.69
CA VAL A 119 -1.73 3.09 -3.44
C VAL A 119 -2.45 3.80 -2.31
N ASP A 120 -2.98 3.03 -1.37
CA ASP A 120 -3.60 3.52 -0.14
C ASP A 120 -2.71 3.23 1.06
N GLU A 121 -2.51 4.23 1.87
CA GLU A 121 -1.97 4.12 3.21
C GLU A 121 -3.12 4.27 4.21
N LEU A 122 -3.26 3.34 5.13
CA LEU A 122 -4.37 3.29 6.05
C LEU A 122 -3.99 2.63 7.38
N ILE A 123 -4.81 2.82 8.39
CA ILE A 123 -4.74 2.10 9.67
C ILE A 123 -5.92 1.14 9.74
N VAL A 124 -5.63 -0.14 9.99
CA VAL A 124 -6.63 -1.14 10.34
C VAL A 124 -6.59 -1.39 11.84
N SER A 125 -7.74 -1.39 12.48
CA SER A 125 -7.85 -1.76 13.89
C SER A 125 -8.96 -2.78 14.11
N PHE A 126 -8.73 -3.73 15.00
CA PHE A 126 -9.69 -4.78 15.38
C PHE A 126 -9.33 -5.43 16.70
N THR A 127 -10.27 -6.14 17.31
CA THR A 127 -9.98 -7.05 18.43
C THR A 127 -9.78 -8.46 17.89
N HIS A 128 -8.67 -9.11 18.21
CA HIS A 128 -8.38 -10.49 17.81
C HIS A 128 -9.26 -11.48 18.61
N ASP A 129 -10.56 -11.50 18.31
CA ASP A 129 -11.61 -12.29 18.99
C ASP A 129 -11.94 -13.61 18.29
N ARG A 130 -11.38 -13.83 17.10
CA ARG A 130 -11.58 -15.01 16.25
C ARG A 130 -10.30 -15.38 15.51
N GLU A 131 -10.25 -16.55 14.86
CA GLU A 131 -9.13 -16.94 14.02
C GLU A 131 -9.03 -15.98 12.82
N MET A 132 -7.88 -15.35 12.68
CA MET A 132 -7.58 -14.40 11.59
C MET A 132 -6.59 -15.03 10.60
N ARG A 133 -7.09 -15.91 9.71
CA ARG A 133 -6.24 -16.74 8.83
C ARG A 133 -5.33 -15.93 7.91
N VAL A 134 -5.72 -14.73 7.56
CA VAL A 134 -4.91 -13.82 6.73
C VAL A 134 -3.72 -13.28 7.52
N PHE A 135 -3.92 -12.90 8.77
CA PHE A 135 -2.93 -12.20 9.61
C PHE A 135 -2.17 -13.12 10.56
N LEU A 136 -2.88 -14.07 11.13
CA LEU A 136 -2.43 -14.92 12.24
C LEU A 136 -2.89 -16.38 12.03
N PRO A 137 -2.50 -17.02 10.89
CA PRO A 137 -2.93 -18.40 10.62
C PRO A 137 -2.47 -19.34 11.75
N GLY A 138 -3.42 -20.11 12.29
CA GLY A 138 -3.15 -21.06 13.37
C GLY A 138 -2.98 -20.46 14.76
N VAL A 139 -3.16 -19.15 14.92
CA VAL A 139 -3.11 -18.50 16.24
C VAL A 139 -4.51 -18.40 16.83
N PRO A 140 -4.76 -19.00 18.01
CA PRO A 140 -6.04 -18.85 18.70
C PRO A 140 -6.35 -17.40 19.06
N PRO A 141 -7.63 -17.01 19.17
CA PRO A 141 -8.04 -15.69 19.61
C PRO A 141 -7.35 -15.28 20.92
N THR A 142 -6.77 -14.08 20.94
CA THR A 142 -6.08 -13.54 22.12
C THR A 142 -6.92 -12.52 22.90
N GLY A 143 -8.03 -12.05 22.31
CA GLY A 143 -8.86 -10.97 22.87
C GLY A 143 -8.18 -9.59 22.88
N ARG A 144 -7.00 -9.46 22.29
CA ARG A 144 -6.22 -8.21 22.32
C ARG A 144 -6.60 -7.29 21.17
N LYS A 145 -6.60 -5.97 21.44
CA LYS A 145 -6.77 -4.93 20.42
C LYS A 145 -5.51 -4.81 19.58
N VAL A 146 -5.71 -4.75 18.28
CA VAL A 146 -4.67 -4.52 17.26
C VAL A 146 -4.94 -3.20 16.58
N VAL A 147 -3.88 -2.40 16.34
CA VAL A 147 -3.90 -1.17 15.54
C VAL A 147 -2.67 -1.18 14.64
N LEU A 148 -2.87 -1.32 13.34
CA LEU A 148 -1.80 -1.73 12.42
C LEU A 148 -1.79 -0.88 11.15
N PRO A 149 -0.68 -0.17 10.83
CA PRO A 149 -0.52 0.47 9.54
C PRO A 149 -0.52 -0.55 8.40
N HIS A 150 -1.22 -0.21 7.32
CA HIS A 150 -1.27 -0.99 6.09
C HIS A 150 -0.94 -0.12 4.88
N VAL A 151 -0.34 -0.74 3.88
CA VAL A 151 -0.24 -0.20 2.53
C VAL A 151 -0.89 -1.20 1.59
N VAL A 152 -1.86 -0.73 0.82
CA VAL A 152 -2.52 -1.50 -0.24
C VAL A 152 -2.11 -0.94 -1.59
N VAL A 153 -1.50 -1.78 -2.42
CA VAL A 153 -1.15 -1.46 -3.80
C VAL A 153 -2.06 -2.24 -4.72
N MET A 154 -2.98 -1.55 -5.39
CA MET A 154 -3.90 -2.15 -6.35
C MET A 154 -3.50 -1.75 -7.76
N GLY A 155 -3.25 -2.73 -8.63
CA GLY A 155 -2.92 -2.54 -10.03
C GLY A 155 -4.12 -2.81 -10.93
N PHE A 156 -4.21 -2.08 -12.06
CA PHE A 156 -5.34 -2.12 -12.97
C PHE A 156 -4.91 -2.40 -14.40
N ASP A 157 -5.76 -3.10 -15.14
CA ASP A 157 -5.60 -3.28 -16.58
C ASP A 157 -6.01 -2.00 -17.36
N GLU A 158 -5.82 -2.04 -18.68
CA GLU A 158 -6.23 -0.93 -19.57
C GLU A 158 -7.74 -0.69 -19.54
N ALA A 159 -8.55 -1.67 -19.16
CA ALA A 159 -9.99 -1.52 -18.97
C ALA A 159 -10.37 -0.91 -17.61
N GLY A 160 -9.41 -0.70 -16.69
CA GLY A 160 -9.63 -0.18 -15.35
C GLY A 160 -10.16 -1.25 -14.39
N ARG A 161 -9.97 -2.54 -14.68
CA ARG A 161 -10.32 -3.65 -13.79
C ARG A 161 -9.12 -3.98 -12.93
N VAL A 162 -9.37 -4.40 -11.70
CA VAL A 162 -8.33 -4.81 -10.76
C VAL A 162 -7.60 -6.04 -11.30
N ALA A 163 -6.32 -5.89 -11.55
CA ALA A 163 -5.45 -6.96 -12.05
C ALA A 163 -4.74 -7.67 -10.90
N TYR A 164 -4.38 -6.93 -9.87
CA TYR A 164 -3.72 -7.49 -8.71
C TYR A 164 -3.84 -6.59 -7.47
N GLU A 165 -3.58 -7.20 -6.31
CA GLU A 165 -3.43 -6.52 -5.03
C GLU A 165 -2.20 -7.03 -4.28
N HIS A 166 -1.42 -6.10 -3.72
CA HIS A 166 -0.37 -6.38 -2.76
C HIS A 166 -0.66 -5.62 -1.47
N ILE A 167 -0.79 -6.34 -0.39
CA ILE A 167 -1.11 -5.78 0.91
C ILE A 167 0.08 -5.97 1.85
N TYR A 168 0.49 -4.89 2.50
CA TYR A 168 1.65 -4.83 3.38
C TYR A 168 1.26 -4.36 4.77
N TRP A 169 1.84 -4.98 5.78
CA TRP A 169 1.85 -4.53 7.17
C TRP A 169 3.11 -5.03 7.88
N ASP A 170 3.36 -4.55 9.09
CA ASP A 170 4.44 -5.05 9.92
C ASP A 170 3.96 -6.24 10.77
N GLN A 171 4.35 -7.46 10.38
CA GLN A 171 4.00 -8.68 11.10
C GLN A 171 4.60 -8.72 12.50
N ALA A 172 5.80 -8.17 12.69
CA ALA A 172 6.41 -8.13 14.02
C ALA A 172 5.60 -7.25 14.98
N SER A 173 5.13 -6.08 14.51
CA SER A 173 4.22 -5.22 15.26
C SER A 173 2.92 -5.95 15.65
N LEU A 174 2.34 -6.70 14.73
CA LEU A 174 1.14 -7.49 15.00
C LEU A 174 1.41 -8.52 16.10
N LEU A 175 2.51 -9.29 15.99
CA LEU A 175 2.87 -10.32 16.98
C LEU A 175 3.13 -9.73 18.36
N VAL A 176 3.73 -8.53 18.44
CA VAL A 176 3.88 -7.80 19.72
C VAL A 176 2.52 -7.47 20.31
N GLN A 177 1.59 -6.92 19.53
CA GLN A 177 0.28 -6.49 19.99
C GLN A 177 -0.58 -7.66 20.51
N VAL A 178 -0.51 -8.81 19.84
CA VAL A 178 -1.21 -10.02 20.30
C VAL A 178 -0.46 -10.82 21.38
N GLY A 179 0.75 -10.38 21.77
CA GLY A 179 1.55 -10.94 22.88
C GLY A 179 2.32 -12.20 22.55
N LEU A 180 2.58 -12.43 21.26
CA LEU A 180 3.39 -13.55 20.79
C LEU A 180 4.87 -13.19 20.58
N LEU A 181 5.21 -11.91 20.60
CA LEU A 181 6.57 -11.41 20.46
C LEU A 181 6.89 -10.41 21.58
N ASP A 182 8.01 -10.63 22.30
CA ASP A 182 8.48 -9.71 23.34
C ASP A 182 9.32 -8.57 22.70
N PRO A 183 8.86 -7.31 22.73
CA PRO A 183 9.59 -6.19 22.18
C PRO A 183 10.82 -5.78 23.01
N ALA A 184 10.96 -6.26 24.24
CA ALA A 184 12.07 -5.87 25.13
C ALA A 184 13.43 -6.33 24.59
N LEU A 185 13.47 -7.44 23.87
CA LEU A 185 14.69 -8.07 23.37
C LEU A 185 14.98 -7.79 21.88
N LEU A 186 14.04 -7.23 21.15
CA LEU A 186 14.09 -7.10 19.69
C LEU A 186 13.88 -5.65 19.26
N PRO A 187 14.41 -5.23 18.10
CA PRO A 187 14.19 -3.90 17.52
C PRO A 187 12.82 -3.83 16.82
N VAL A 188 11.75 -4.08 17.59
CA VAL A 188 10.36 -4.07 17.09
C VAL A 188 9.50 -3.17 17.97
N SER A 189 8.44 -2.64 17.41
CA SER A 189 7.42 -1.85 18.11
C SER A 189 6.04 -2.49 17.92
N GLY A 190 5.08 -2.10 18.73
CA GLY A 190 3.68 -2.51 18.61
C GLY A 190 2.81 -1.41 17.99
N ALA A 191 1.74 -1.04 18.68
CA ALA A 191 0.78 -0.02 18.24
C ALA A 191 1.36 1.40 18.13
N GLU A 192 2.59 1.64 18.60
CA GLU A 192 3.28 2.94 18.53
C GLU A 192 3.46 3.40 17.09
N GLN A 193 3.65 2.47 16.13
CA GLN A 193 3.72 2.77 14.70
C GLN A 193 2.47 3.52 14.22
N ALA A 194 1.30 2.98 14.48
CA ALA A 194 0.04 3.59 14.09
C ALA A 194 -0.19 4.93 14.82
N LYS A 195 0.12 5.02 16.11
CA LYS A 195 0.03 6.27 16.87
C LYS A 195 0.87 7.37 16.26
N ARG A 196 2.12 7.05 15.85
CA ARG A 196 3.04 8.00 15.24
C ARG A 196 2.55 8.51 13.88
N LEU A 197 1.93 7.66 13.07
CA LEU A 197 1.35 8.05 11.78
C LEU A 197 0.09 8.93 11.95
N LEU A 198 -0.68 8.71 13.00
CA LEU A 198 -1.87 9.49 13.31
C LEU A 198 -1.55 10.84 13.98
N ASP A 199 -0.43 10.92 14.69
CA ASP A 199 0.03 12.09 15.41
C ASP A 199 1.56 12.16 15.39
N ASN A 200 2.10 13.03 14.56
CA ASN A 200 3.54 13.18 14.37
C ASN A 200 4.28 13.80 15.58
N THR A 201 3.58 14.19 16.63
CA THR A 201 4.16 14.64 17.90
C THR A 201 4.51 13.48 18.84
N GLN A 202 4.01 12.27 18.55
CA GLN A 202 4.36 11.07 19.33
C GLN A 202 5.88 10.80 19.32
N PRO A 203 6.44 10.18 20.36
CA PRO A 203 7.87 9.88 20.45
C PRO A 203 8.40 9.11 19.24
N ALA A 204 9.65 9.40 18.86
CA ALA A 204 10.41 8.67 17.86
C ALA A 204 11.80 8.34 18.42
N ASN A 205 12.50 7.41 17.78
CA ASN A 205 13.88 7.03 18.14
C ASN A 205 14.06 6.35 19.52
N GLU A 206 12.99 5.95 20.22
CA GLU A 206 13.10 5.32 21.54
C GLU A 206 13.99 4.07 21.52
N MET A 207 13.99 3.28 20.44
CA MET A 207 14.90 2.13 20.31
C MET A 207 16.38 2.56 20.23
N ILE A 208 16.67 3.67 19.58
CA ILE A 208 18.03 4.24 19.50
C ILE A 208 18.47 4.74 20.88
N GLU A 209 17.58 5.40 21.62
CA GLU A 209 17.88 5.88 22.97
C GLU A 209 18.13 4.70 23.95
N ARG A 210 17.39 3.59 23.84
CA ARG A 210 17.66 2.36 24.63
C ARG A 210 19.09 1.84 24.40
N LEU A 211 19.61 1.91 23.16
CA LEU A 211 21.00 1.50 22.87
C LEU A 211 22.01 2.42 23.55
N ARG A 212 21.79 3.74 23.53
CA ARG A 212 22.67 4.71 24.20
C ARG A 212 22.74 4.49 25.71
N LEU A 213 21.58 4.23 26.34
CA LEU A 213 21.53 3.95 27.77
C LEU A 213 22.29 2.67 28.14
N LYS A 214 22.16 1.60 27.34
CA LYS A 214 22.92 0.35 27.55
C LYS A 214 24.42 0.52 27.34
N ALA A 215 24.85 1.37 26.40
CA ALA A 215 26.27 1.63 26.16
C ALA A 215 26.92 2.42 27.31
N ASN A 216 26.18 3.30 27.96
CA ASN A 216 26.66 4.10 29.10
C ASN A 216 26.71 3.31 30.43
N GLN A 217 26.14 2.10 30.48
CA GLN A 217 26.16 1.22 31.65
C GLN A 217 27.29 0.18 31.60
N ARG A 218 28.07 0.13 30.55
CA ARG A 218 29.26 -0.73 30.36
C ARG A 218 30.54 0.05 30.55
#